data_857e2bceb5a8e6543a9ba8ee025f06a9
#
_entry.id   857e2bceb5a8e6543a9ba8ee025f06a9
#
_cell.length_a   1.000
_cell.length_b   1.000
_cell.length_c   1.000
_cell.angle_alpha   90.00
_cell.angle_beta   90.00
_cell.angle_gamma   90.00
#
_symmetry.space_group_name_H-M   'P 1'
#
loop_
_entity.id
_entity.type
_entity.pdbx_description
1 polymer ?
#
loop_
_entity_poly.entity_id
_entity_poly.type
_entity_poly.pdbx_seq_one_letter_code
_entity_poly.pdbx_strand_id
1 'polypeptide(L)'
;MNGLKRRRELKHAITKADCHLLRKNLQHFMRLDPHGLDRKYLIRSVHFDNFDDKILRQKTEGFYHRDKFRARLYDLDTDFINLEKKSKRNNLTYKQKCRLSAREYERIRSGDIHWMSGDSRDILRDLYVQITLFQIKPTIVVDYERDVFIYEYGNVRVTFDSNVKTGYRGTDFLNPELIMVDALDPDRVILEIKFDVFIPDIIQKFGMPFLN
;
A
#
# COMPACT_ATOMS: atom_id res chain seq x y z
N MET A 1 -4.67 16.33 -22.49
CA MET A 1 -5.40 16.11 -21.22
C MET A 1 -5.47 14.61 -20.98
N ASN A 2 -4.58 14.04 -20.17
CA ASN A 2 -4.63 12.63 -19.82
C ASN A 2 -5.84 12.43 -18.89
N GLY A 3 -6.89 11.79 -19.42
CA GLY A 3 -8.10 11.48 -18.68
C GLY A 3 -7.78 10.68 -17.43
N LEU A 4 -8.06 11.23 -16.27
CA LEU A 4 -7.98 10.59 -14.96
C LEU A 4 -8.90 9.35 -14.97
N LYS A 5 -8.30 8.16 -15.17
CA LYS A 5 -9.05 6.91 -15.04
C LYS A 5 -9.55 6.78 -13.61
N ARG A 6 -10.85 6.88 -13.41
CA ARG A 6 -11.51 6.59 -12.13
C ARG A 6 -11.41 5.09 -11.89
N ARG A 7 -10.54 4.69 -10.98
CA ARG A 7 -10.44 3.30 -10.55
C ARG A 7 -11.21 3.10 -9.25
N ARG A 8 -12.13 2.16 -9.24
CA ARG A 8 -12.87 1.76 -8.04
C ARG A 8 -12.04 0.75 -7.23
N GLU A 9 -12.25 0.75 -5.93
CA GLU A 9 -11.55 -0.13 -4.99
C GLU A 9 -12.55 -0.65 -3.94
N LEU A 10 -12.65 -1.97 -3.82
CA LEU A 10 -13.40 -2.66 -2.78
C LEU A 10 -12.42 -3.38 -1.87
N LYS A 11 -12.70 -3.39 -0.56
CA LYS A 11 -11.88 -4.09 0.44
C LYS A 11 -12.75 -4.85 1.41
N HIS A 12 -12.40 -6.12 1.63
CA HIS A 12 -13.08 -7.01 2.55
C HIS A 12 -12.05 -7.77 3.40
N ALA A 13 -12.38 -8.00 4.67
CA ALA A 13 -11.67 -8.95 5.49
C ALA A 13 -12.35 -10.32 5.31
N ILE A 14 -11.61 -11.30 4.85
CA ILE A 14 -12.07 -12.68 4.62
C ILE A 14 -11.24 -13.66 5.46
N THR A 15 -11.71 -14.90 5.59
CA THR A 15 -10.95 -15.96 6.24
C THR A 15 -9.88 -16.56 5.32
N LYS A 16 -8.90 -17.27 5.89
CA LYS A 16 -7.94 -18.04 5.08
C LYS A 16 -8.62 -19.12 4.24
N ALA A 17 -9.70 -19.73 4.75
CA ALA A 17 -10.48 -20.70 4.01
C ALA A 17 -11.14 -20.06 2.77
N ASP A 18 -11.81 -18.93 2.92
CA ASP A 18 -12.39 -18.19 1.80
C ASP A 18 -11.31 -17.76 0.80
N CYS A 19 -10.18 -17.28 1.28
CA CYS A 19 -9.04 -16.90 0.44
C CYS A 19 -8.57 -18.09 -0.41
N HIS A 20 -8.43 -19.28 0.18
CA HIS A 20 -8.04 -20.50 -0.54
C HIS A 20 -9.03 -20.85 -1.65
N LEU A 21 -10.32 -20.85 -1.34
CA LEU A 21 -11.39 -21.13 -2.32
C LEU A 21 -11.40 -20.12 -3.47
N LEU A 22 -11.32 -18.82 -3.12
CA LEU A 22 -11.28 -17.76 -4.11
C LEU A 22 -10.06 -17.85 -5.03
N ARG A 23 -8.88 -18.07 -4.47
CA ARG A 23 -7.65 -18.24 -5.27
C ARG A 23 -7.78 -19.40 -6.25
N LYS A 24 -8.31 -20.55 -5.77
CA LYS A 24 -8.55 -21.73 -6.60
C LYS A 24 -9.51 -21.43 -7.76
N ASN A 25 -10.54 -20.65 -7.53
CA ASN A 25 -11.48 -20.25 -8.57
C ASN A 25 -10.86 -19.25 -9.54
N LEU A 26 -10.20 -18.18 -9.02
CA LEU A 26 -9.64 -17.12 -9.84
C LEU A 26 -8.54 -17.60 -10.80
N GLN A 27 -7.73 -18.57 -10.40
CA GLN A 27 -6.64 -19.10 -11.24
C GLN A 27 -7.12 -19.74 -12.55
N HIS A 28 -8.41 -20.10 -12.68
CA HIS A 28 -8.95 -20.68 -13.89
C HIS A 28 -9.19 -19.66 -15.00
N PHE A 29 -9.30 -18.37 -14.68
CA PHE A 29 -9.61 -17.32 -15.66
C PHE A 29 -8.83 -16.02 -15.46
N MET A 30 -8.08 -15.87 -14.38
CA MET A 30 -7.19 -14.73 -14.15
C MET A 30 -5.73 -15.17 -14.19
N ARG A 31 -4.86 -14.28 -14.65
CA ARG A 31 -3.41 -14.51 -14.62
C ARG A 31 -2.82 -14.04 -13.31
N LEU A 32 -1.85 -14.76 -12.78
CA LEU A 32 -1.00 -14.27 -11.71
C LEU A 32 -0.12 -13.11 -12.20
N ASP A 33 0.15 -12.15 -11.34
CA ASP A 33 1.09 -11.05 -11.63
C ASP A 33 2.48 -11.66 -11.90
N PRO A 34 3.15 -11.31 -13.04
CA PRO A 34 4.49 -11.81 -13.35
C PRO A 34 5.54 -11.60 -12.25
N HIS A 35 5.37 -10.57 -11.43
CA HIS A 35 6.25 -10.33 -10.29
C HIS A 35 6.08 -11.33 -9.13
N GLY A 36 5.02 -12.13 -9.16
CA GLY A 36 4.70 -13.15 -8.14
C GLY A 36 4.45 -14.54 -8.72
N LEU A 37 5.04 -14.88 -9.88
CA LEU A 37 4.70 -16.08 -10.67
C LEU A 37 4.77 -17.40 -9.88
N ASP A 38 5.65 -17.51 -8.89
CA ASP A 38 5.81 -18.77 -8.13
C ASP A 38 5.57 -18.62 -6.62
N ARG A 39 5.40 -17.41 -6.12
CA ARG A 39 5.24 -17.14 -4.69
C ARG A 39 4.55 -15.81 -4.40
N LYS A 40 3.97 -15.72 -3.22
CA LYS A 40 3.64 -14.43 -2.63
C LYS A 40 4.91 -13.62 -2.43
N TYR A 41 4.84 -12.33 -2.68
CA TYR A 41 5.93 -11.44 -2.36
C TYR A 41 5.65 -10.66 -1.08
N LEU A 42 6.69 -10.49 -0.29
CA LEU A 42 6.64 -9.70 0.92
C LEU A 42 6.61 -8.20 0.57
N ILE A 43 5.71 -7.48 1.17
CA ILE A 43 5.69 -6.02 1.10
C ILE A 43 5.94 -5.48 2.50
N ARG A 44 7.02 -4.71 2.65
CA ARG A 44 7.27 -3.90 3.83
C ARG A 44 7.04 -2.43 3.50
N SER A 45 6.31 -1.74 4.35
CA SER A 45 6.08 -0.30 4.21
C SER A 45 6.22 0.39 5.55
N VAL A 46 6.87 1.56 5.58
CA VAL A 46 6.81 2.47 6.71
C VAL A 46 5.90 3.64 6.35
N HIS A 47 4.95 3.92 7.24
CA HIS A 47 4.01 5.02 7.10
C HIS A 47 4.49 6.22 7.90
N PHE A 48 4.22 7.41 7.35
CA PHE A 48 4.52 8.67 8.01
C PHE A 48 3.27 9.23 8.67
N ASP A 49 3.40 9.67 9.91
CA ASP A 49 2.38 10.42 10.64
C ASP A 49 3.06 11.31 11.70
N ASN A 50 2.32 12.16 12.37
CA ASN A 50 2.83 12.91 13.48
C ASN A 50 2.39 12.28 14.83
N PHE A 51 2.83 12.87 15.94
CA PHE A 51 2.54 12.35 17.29
C PHE A 51 1.03 12.42 17.65
N ASP A 52 0.24 13.25 16.96
CA ASP A 52 -1.21 13.38 17.14
C ASP A 52 -2.03 12.47 16.23
N ASP A 53 -1.41 11.52 15.50
CA ASP A 53 -2.09 10.67 14.51
C ASP A 53 -2.90 11.46 13.47
N LYS A 54 -2.37 12.62 13.05
CA LYS A 54 -3.05 13.55 12.13
C LYS A 54 -3.58 12.84 10.88
N ILE A 55 -2.73 12.03 10.24
CA ILE A 55 -3.06 11.38 8.98
C ILE A 55 -4.08 10.25 9.21
N LEU A 56 -3.96 9.53 10.33
CA LEU A 56 -4.94 8.53 10.74
C LEU A 56 -6.29 9.19 11.00
N ARG A 57 -6.35 10.26 11.80
CA ARG A 57 -7.59 11.02 12.07
C ARG A 57 -8.23 11.55 10.79
N GLN A 58 -7.47 12.19 9.93
CA GLN A 58 -7.98 12.66 8.63
C GLN A 58 -8.60 11.53 7.77
N LYS A 59 -8.12 10.30 7.93
CA LYS A 59 -8.69 9.13 7.25
C LYS A 59 -10.01 8.71 7.89
N THR A 60 -10.06 8.57 9.20
CA THR A 60 -11.24 8.09 9.95
C THR A 60 -12.38 9.09 9.90
N GLU A 61 -12.07 10.38 10.01
CA GLU A 61 -13.03 11.49 9.93
C GLU A 61 -13.44 11.86 8.50
N GLY A 62 -12.86 11.21 7.50
CA GLY A 62 -13.29 11.35 6.12
C GLY A 62 -12.87 12.65 5.42
N PHE A 63 -11.84 13.34 5.89
CA PHE A 63 -11.38 14.61 5.30
C PHE A 63 -11.28 14.55 3.78
N TYR A 64 -11.81 15.55 3.09
CA TYR A 64 -11.82 15.66 1.63
C TYR A 64 -10.43 15.92 1.04
N HIS A 65 -9.54 16.60 1.81
CA HIS A 65 -8.18 16.91 1.40
C HIS A 65 -7.20 16.26 2.39
N ARG A 66 -6.44 15.26 1.92
CA ARG A 66 -5.43 14.61 2.73
C ARG A 66 -4.32 14.02 1.89
N ASP A 67 -3.13 14.05 2.43
CA ASP A 67 -1.94 13.43 1.85
C ASP A 67 -1.40 12.36 2.79
N LYS A 68 -1.01 11.21 2.23
CA LYS A 68 -0.38 10.12 2.95
C LYS A 68 0.93 9.78 2.28
N PHE A 69 1.96 9.71 3.07
CA PHE A 69 3.28 9.28 2.62
C PHE A 69 3.63 7.92 3.21
N ARG A 70 4.34 7.14 2.42
CA ARG A 70 4.98 5.91 2.88
C ARG A 70 6.22 5.62 2.04
N ALA A 71 7.24 5.03 2.66
CA ALA A 71 8.29 4.34 1.93
C ALA A 71 7.95 2.85 1.87
N ARG A 72 8.30 2.20 0.76
CA ARG A 72 7.97 0.79 0.50
C ARG A 72 9.12 0.07 -0.17
N LEU A 73 9.36 -1.15 0.26
CA LEU A 73 10.24 -2.11 -0.40
C LEU A 73 9.50 -3.45 -0.60
N TYR A 74 10.08 -4.30 -1.43
CA TYR A 74 9.56 -5.61 -1.78
C TYR A 74 10.62 -6.66 -1.46
N ASP A 75 10.21 -7.78 -0.88
CA ASP A 75 11.09 -8.90 -0.49
C ASP A 75 12.35 -8.46 0.28
N LEU A 76 12.20 -7.39 1.08
CA LEU A 76 13.28 -6.74 1.84
C LEU A 76 14.45 -6.20 0.98
N ASP A 77 14.23 -6.00 -0.31
CA ASP A 77 15.23 -5.43 -1.22
C ASP A 77 15.38 -3.93 -0.95
N THR A 78 16.48 -3.57 -0.28
CA THR A 78 16.83 -2.20 0.08
C THR A 78 17.35 -1.37 -1.10
N ASP A 79 17.70 -2.01 -2.21
CA ASP A 79 18.10 -1.32 -3.44
C ASP A 79 16.89 -0.78 -4.19
N PHE A 80 15.67 -1.25 -3.84
CA PHE A 80 14.44 -0.89 -4.51
C PHE A 80 13.39 -0.25 -3.57
N ILE A 81 13.70 0.90 -3.01
CA ILE A 81 12.76 1.65 -2.15
C ILE A 81 11.95 2.63 -2.99
N ASN A 82 10.63 2.63 -2.82
CA ASN A 82 9.73 3.62 -3.40
C ASN A 82 9.15 4.52 -2.31
N LEU A 83 9.37 5.84 -2.42
CA LEU A 83 8.56 6.82 -1.71
C LEU A 83 7.25 7.02 -2.48
N GLU A 84 6.13 6.83 -1.80
CA GLU A 84 4.79 6.97 -2.38
C GLU A 84 4.00 8.04 -1.63
N LYS A 85 3.33 8.91 -2.40
CA LYS A 85 2.32 9.86 -1.91
C LYS A 85 0.96 9.49 -2.47
N LYS A 86 -0.03 9.33 -1.61
CA LYS A 86 -1.45 9.18 -1.99
C LYS A 86 -2.20 10.39 -1.50
N SER A 87 -2.64 11.22 -2.44
CA SER A 87 -3.44 12.43 -2.19
C SER A 87 -4.90 12.17 -2.46
N LYS A 88 -5.78 12.57 -1.55
CA LYS A 88 -7.21 12.67 -1.82
C LYS A 88 -7.56 14.16 -1.92
N ARG A 89 -8.24 14.54 -2.99
CA ARG A 89 -8.78 15.88 -3.22
C ARG A 89 -10.23 15.73 -3.64
N ASN A 90 -11.15 16.09 -2.78
CA ASN A 90 -12.56 15.73 -2.89
C ASN A 90 -12.71 14.20 -3.05
N ASN A 91 -13.36 13.73 -4.08
CA ASN A 91 -13.50 12.28 -4.35
C ASN A 91 -12.45 11.72 -5.30
N LEU A 92 -11.44 12.52 -5.70
CA LEU A 92 -10.38 12.08 -6.58
C LEU A 92 -9.16 11.63 -5.77
N THR A 93 -8.52 10.55 -6.21
CA THR A 93 -7.30 10.03 -5.63
C THR A 93 -6.16 10.14 -6.63
N TYR A 94 -5.07 10.76 -6.22
CA TYR A 94 -3.83 10.89 -6.97
C TYR A 94 -2.73 10.07 -6.30
N LYS A 95 -1.90 9.42 -7.10
CA LYS A 95 -0.75 8.68 -6.61
C LYS A 95 0.51 9.15 -7.32
N GLN A 96 1.49 9.55 -6.53
CA GLN A 96 2.84 9.87 -6.99
C GLN A 96 3.81 8.88 -6.37
N LYS A 97 4.92 8.61 -7.05
CA LYS A 97 6.02 7.79 -6.52
C LYS A 97 7.36 8.27 -7.08
N CYS A 98 8.41 8.10 -6.30
CA CYS A 98 9.78 8.23 -6.76
C CYS A 98 10.66 7.17 -6.10
N ARG A 99 11.84 6.95 -6.68
CA ARG A 99 12.88 6.11 -6.07
C ARG A 99 13.50 6.86 -4.89
N LEU A 100 13.84 6.09 -3.88
CA LEU A 100 14.56 6.53 -2.70
C LEU A 100 15.70 5.54 -2.45
N SER A 101 16.91 6.01 -2.23
CA SER A 101 18.00 5.14 -1.77
C SER A 101 17.89 4.88 -0.27
N ALA A 102 18.50 3.80 0.20
CA ALA A 102 18.59 3.50 1.62
C ALA A 102 19.23 4.66 2.40
N ARG A 103 20.29 5.28 1.85
CA ARG A 103 20.96 6.45 2.45
C ARG A 103 20.02 7.65 2.58
N GLU A 104 19.24 7.95 1.55
CA GLU A 104 18.26 9.05 1.61
C GLU A 104 17.18 8.78 2.65
N TYR A 105 16.69 7.53 2.73
CA TYR A 105 15.72 7.16 3.76
C TYR A 105 16.29 7.34 5.18
N GLU A 106 17.53 6.91 5.43
CA GLU A 106 18.20 7.09 6.73
C GLU A 106 18.38 8.56 7.10
N ARG A 107 18.70 9.42 6.13
CA ARG A 107 18.73 10.86 6.36
C ARG A 107 17.36 11.40 6.76
N ILE A 108 16.29 10.99 6.08
CA ILE A 108 14.92 11.39 6.44
C ILE A 108 14.59 10.91 7.86
N ARG A 109 14.91 9.66 8.18
CA ARG A 109 14.65 9.04 9.49
C ARG A 109 15.39 9.75 10.63
N SER A 110 16.61 10.18 10.39
CA SER A 110 17.44 10.91 11.37
C SER A 110 17.11 12.41 11.46
N GLY A 111 16.19 12.93 10.62
CA GLY A 111 15.81 14.35 10.62
C GLY A 111 16.70 15.24 9.75
N ASP A 112 17.66 14.68 9.02
CA ASP A 112 18.42 15.41 8.01
C ASP A 112 17.60 15.54 6.72
N ILE A 113 16.82 16.62 6.63
CA ILE A 113 15.82 16.79 5.57
C ILE A 113 16.08 18.00 4.65
N HIS A 114 17.01 18.89 4.98
CA HIS A 114 17.21 20.14 4.23
C HIS A 114 17.50 19.93 2.74
N TRP A 115 18.19 18.85 2.39
CA TRP A 115 18.49 18.48 1.01
C TRP A 115 17.24 18.26 0.14
N MET A 116 16.11 17.90 0.76
CA MET A 116 14.86 17.65 0.05
C MET A 116 14.21 18.92 -0.49
N SER A 117 14.50 20.08 0.09
CA SER A 117 13.89 21.36 -0.30
C SER A 117 14.22 21.78 -1.73
N GLY A 118 15.42 21.43 -2.20
CA GLY A 118 15.90 21.71 -3.57
C GLY A 118 15.92 20.49 -4.49
N ASP A 119 15.37 19.35 -4.09
CA ASP A 119 15.37 18.14 -4.91
C ASP A 119 14.50 18.28 -6.16
N SER A 120 14.91 17.69 -7.28
CA SER A 120 14.15 17.70 -8.52
C SER A 120 12.84 16.91 -8.46
N ARG A 121 12.73 15.96 -7.54
CA ARG A 121 11.55 15.11 -7.34
C ARG A 121 10.49 15.82 -6.50
N ASP A 122 9.37 16.22 -7.10
CA ASP A 122 8.27 16.95 -6.44
C ASP A 122 7.80 16.28 -5.13
N ILE A 123 7.71 14.96 -5.11
CA ILE A 123 7.25 14.21 -3.94
C ILE A 123 8.17 14.37 -2.72
N LEU A 124 9.48 14.56 -2.93
CA LEU A 124 10.41 14.86 -1.85
C LEU A 124 10.24 16.26 -1.30
N ARG A 125 10.05 17.26 -2.18
CA ARG A 125 9.74 18.62 -1.73
C ARG A 125 8.41 18.68 -0.97
N ASP A 126 7.40 17.94 -1.44
CA ASP A 126 6.13 17.82 -0.73
C ASP A 126 6.29 17.16 0.65
N LEU A 127 7.10 16.10 0.74
CA LEU A 127 7.39 15.46 2.02
C LEU A 127 8.16 16.39 2.96
N TYR A 128 9.14 17.14 2.45
CA TYR A 128 9.85 18.16 3.20
C TYR A 128 8.89 19.18 3.84
N VAL A 129 7.95 19.71 3.06
CA VAL A 129 6.94 20.65 3.55
C VAL A 129 6.08 20.00 4.65
N GLN A 130 5.67 18.75 4.47
CA GLN A 130 4.85 18.05 5.48
C GLN A 130 5.64 17.78 6.77
N ILE A 131 6.92 17.42 6.68
CA ILE A 131 7.78 17.25 7.86
C ILE A 131 7.96 18.58 8.58
N THR A 132 8.26 19.65 7.84
CA THR A 132 8.52 20.97 8.42
C THR A 132 7.29 21.57 9.08
N LEU A 133 6.12 21.48 8.45
CA LEU A 133 4.89 22.14 8.94
C LEU A 133 4.14 21.28 9.98
N PHE A 134 4.16 19.96 9.83
CA PHE A 134 3.31 19.07 10.62
C PHE A 134 4.09 18.03 11.42
N GLN A 135 5.42 18.08 11.35
CA GLN A 135 6.31 17.18 12.11
C GLN A 135 6.01 15.69 11.86
N ILE A 136 5.55 15.36 10.63
CA ILE A 136 5.37 13.94 10.28
C ILE A 136 6.73 13.27 10.21
N LYS A 137 6.77 12.00 10.64
CA LYS A 137 7.97 11.15 10.64
C LYS A 137 7.58 9.70 10.37
N PRO A 138 8.53 8.82 10.08
CA PRO A 138 8.26 7.38 10.08
C PRO A 138 7.67 6.96 11.41
N THR A 139 6.48 6.35 11.41
CA THR A 139 5.72 6.07 12.65
C THR A 139 5.46 4.59 12.81
N ILE A 140 5.03 3.89 11.76
CA ILE A 140 4.66 2.49 11.83
C ILE A 140 5.19 1.72 10.61
N VAL A 141 5.83 0.59 10.88
CA VAL A 141 6.22 -0.38 9.84
C VAL A 141 5.12 -1.43 9.74
N VAL A 142 4.73 -1.77 8.52
CA VAL A 142 3.74 -2.80 8.23
C VAL A 142 4.28 -3.75 7.19
N ASP A 143 4.25 -5.04 7.50
CA ASP A 143 4.57 -6.14 6.60
C ASP A 143 3.32 -6.92 6.23
N TYR A 144 3.28 -7.43 5.03
CA TYR A 144 2.29 -8.41 4.59
C TYR A 144 2.75 -9.16 3.34
N GLU A 145 2.25 -10.35 3.17
CA GLU A 145 2.43 -11.16 1.97
C GLU A 145 1.30 -10.89 1.00
N ARG A 146 1.63 -10.69 -0.27
CA ARG A 146 0.66 -10.35 -1.32
C ARG A 146 0.65 -11.34 -2.46
N ASP A 147 -0.55 -11.86 -2.77
CA ASP A 147 -0.88 -12.49 -4.03
C ASP A 147 -1.63 -11.53 -4.93
N VAL A 148 -1.40 -11.61 -6.24
CA VAL A 148 -2.06 -10.73 -7.22
C VAL A 148 -2.55 -11.52 -8.41
N PHE A 149 -3.84 -11.34 -8.70
CA PHE A 149 -4.48 -11.83 -9.92
C PHE A 149 -4.90 -10.66 -10.81
N ILE A 150 -4.66 -10.80 -12.10
CA ILE A 150 -4.94 -9.76 -13.09
C ILE A 150 -5.90 -10.32 -14.13
N TYR A 151 -6.93 -9.54 -14.48
CA TYR A 151 -7.84 -9.79 -15.56
C TYR A 151 -7.92 -8.56 -16.46
N GLU A 152 -7.66 -8.73 -17.75
CA GLU A 152 -7.49 -7.62 -18.68
C GLU A 152 -8.78 -6.83 -18.91
N TYR A 153 -9.90 -7.55 -19.05
CA TYR A 153 -11.19 -6.91 -19.27
C TYR A 153 -11.67 -6.21 -18.00
N GLY A 154 -11.99 -4.92 -18.13
CA GLY A 154 -12.35 -4.08 -16.99
C GLY A 154 -11.15 -3.66 -16.14
N ASN A 155 -9.92 -4.02 -16.55
CA ASN A 155 -8.67 -3.74 -15.81
C ASN A 155 -8.77 -4.17 -14.33
N VAL A 156 -9.29 -5.40 -14.11
CA VAL A 156 -9.52 -5.92 -12.77
C VAL A 156 -8.23 -6.46 -12.20
N ARG A 157 -7.92 -6.05 -10.97
CA ARG A 157 -6.82 -6.57 -10.17
C ARG A 157 -7.36 -6.99 -8.80
N VAL A 158 -7.24 -8.27 -8.50
CA VAL A 158 -7.57 -8.85 -7.21
C VAL A 158 -6.29 -9.11 -6.44
N THR A 159 -6.22 -8.65 -5.19
CA THR A 159 -5.07 -8.88 -4.32
C THR A 159 -5.53 -9.49 -3.01
N PHE A 160 -4.74 -10.43 -2.50
CA PHE A 160 -4.89 -11.02 -1.18
C PHE A 160 -3.67 -10.64 -0.35
N ASP A 161 -3.89 -9.83 0.69
CA ASP A 161 -2.87 -9.45 1.66
C ASP A 161 -3.06 -10.30 2.91
N SER A 162 -2.10 -11.19 3.18
CA SER A 162 -2.11 -12.12 4.31
C SER A 162 -0.92 -11.85 5.24
N ASN A 163 -0.94 -12.45 6.44
CA ASN A 163 0.13 -12.35 7.42
C ASN A 163 0.50 -10.87 7.71
N VAL A 164 -0.54 -10.04 7.95
CA VAL A 164 -0.35 -8.62 8.21
C VAL A 164 0.27 -8.42 9.59
N LYS A 165 1.46 -7.85 9.62
CA LYS A 165 2.23 -7.61 10.84
C LYS A 165 2.63 -6.15 10.98
N THR A 166 2.93 -5.72 12.18
CA THR A 166 3.44 -4.38 12.48
C THR A 166 4.73 -4.45 13.28
N GLY A 167 5.62 -3.47 13.07
CA GLY A 167 6.87 -3.37 13.82
C GLY A 167 6.60 -3.12 15.30
N TYR A 168 7.16 -3.95 16.17
CA TYR A 168 7.05 -3.79 17.61
C TYR A 168 8.05 -2.73 18.08
N ARG A 169 7.54 -1.58 18.51
CA ARG A 169 8.33 -0.44 19.03
C ARG A 169 9.48 0.03 18.14
N GLY A 170 9.45 -0.31 16.83
CA GLY A 170 10.52 0.02 15.91
C GLY A 170 9.99 0.60 14.59
N THR A 171 10.72 1.60 14.09
CA THR A 171 10.48 2.22 12.78
C THR A 171 11.66 2.01 11.83
N ASP A 172 12.59 1.13 12.19
CA ASP A 172 13.75 0.77 11.37
C ASP A 172 13.33 -0.17 10.24
N PHE A 173 12.73 0.42 9.25
CA PHE A 173 12.12 -0.23 8.11
C PHE A 173 13.13 -0.99 7.23
N LEU A 174 14.42 -0.60 7.27
CA LEU A 174 15.47 -1.26 6.50
C LEU A 174 16.07 -2.49 7.22
N ASN A 175 15.82 -2.63 8.51
CA ASN A 175 16.32 -3.74 9.29
C ASN A 175 15.52 -5.03 8.99
N PRO A 176 16.12 -6.07 8.38
CA PRO A 176 15.43 -7.33 8.12
C PRO A 176 15.03 -8.06 9.41
N GLU A 177 15.76 -7.85 10.51
CA GLU A 177 15.54 -8.46 11.82
C GLU A 177 14.59 -7.66 12.72
N LEU A 178 13.87 -6.67 12.16
CA LEU A 178 12.87 -5.93 12.93
C LEU A 178 11.83 -6.88 13.52
N ILE A 179 11.64 -6.81 14.84
CA ILE A 179 10.63 -7.62 15.52
C ILE A 179 9.23 -7.20 15.04
N MET A 180 8.52 -8.15 14.46
CA MET A 180 7.18 -7.95 13.91
C MET A 180 6.16 -8.75 14.72
N VAL A 181 5.02 -8.11 15.03
CA VAL A 181 3.88 -8.73 15.72
C VAL A 181 2.65 -8.73 14.82
N ASP A 182 1.75 -9.68 15.00
CA ASP A 182 0.54 -9.76 14.20
C ASP A 182 -0.35 -8.52 14.44
N ALA A 183 -0.71 -7.83 13.35
CA ALA A 183 -1.59 -6.66 13.37
C ALA A 183 -3.06 -7.02 13.12
N LEU A 184 -3.32 -8.21 12.59
CA LEU A 184 -4.64 -8.81 12.39
C LEU A 184 -4.64 -10.23 12.94
N ASP A 185 -5.84 -10.75 13.21
CA ASP A 185 -6.02 -12.17 13.47
C ASP A 185 -5.34 -13.00 12.37
N PRO A 186 -4.49 -13.97 12.72
CA PRO A 186 -3.79 -14.81 11.75
C PRO A 186 -4.69 -15.51 10.72
N ASP A 187 -5.97 -15.73 11.03
CA ASP A 187 -6.95 -16.29 10.08
C ASP A 187 -7.51 -15.24 9.11
N ARG A 188 -7.19 -13.96 9.27
CA ARG A 188 -7.72 -12.90 8.41
C ARG A 188 -6.80 -12.58 7.24
N VAL A 189 -7.45 -12.41 6.08
CA VAL A 189 -6.82 -11.97 4.83
C VAL A 189 -7.57 -10.74 4.31
N ILE A 190 -6.85 -9.74 3.85
CA ILE A 190 -7.46 -8.56 3.21
C ILE A 190 -7.58 -8.83 1.71
N LEU A 191 -8.81 -8.99 1.25
CA LEU A 191 -9.14 -9.01 -0.17
C LEU A 191 -9.30 -7.57 -0.67
N GLU A 192 -8.55 -7.17 -1.68
CA GLU A 192 -8.70 -5.89 -2.36
C GLU A 192 -8.98 -6.12 -3.85
N ILE A 193 -10.04 -5.50 -4.36
CA ILE A 193 -10.43 -5.58 -5.75
C ILE A 193 -10.39 -4.19 -6.35
N LYS A 194 -9.61 -4.03 -7.40
CA LYS A 194 -9.53 -2.79 -8.18
C LYS A 194 -10.03 -3.02 -9.59
N PHE A 195 -10.86 -2.10 -10.08
CA PHE A 195 -11.42 -2.15 -11.44
C PHE A 195 -11.74 -0.73 -11.92
N ASP A 196 -11.86 -0.55 -13.24
CA ASP A 196 -12.12 0.77 -13.80
C ASP A 196 -13.63 1.12 -13.73
N VAL A 197 -14.46 0.52 -14.56
CA VAL A 197 -15.88 0.88 -14.68
C VAL A 197 -16.79 -0.18 -14.07
N PHE A 198 -16.55 -1.45 -14.36
CA PHE A 198 -17.37 -2.59 -13.91
C PHE A 198 -16.49 -3.81 -13.62
N ILE A 199 -17.02 -4.71 -12.81
CA ILE A 199 -16.45 -6.03 -12.58
C ILE A 199 -17.15 -6.99 -13.54
N PRO A 200 -16.43 -7.71 -14.43
CA PRO A 200 -17.04 -8.71 -15.31
C PRO A 200 -17.81 -9.79 -14.55
N ASP A 201 -18.94 -10.25 -15.12
CA ASP A 201 -19.84 -11.23 -14.49
C ASP A 201 -19.13 -12.50 -14.05
N ILE A 202 -18.16 -12.97 -14.82
CA ILE A 202 -17.37 -14.15 -14.46
C ILE A 202 -16.64 -13.96 -13.12
N ILE A 203 -16.12 -12.75 -12.86
CA ILE A 203 -15.44 -12.44 -11.61
C ILE A 203 -16.46 -12.30 -10.47
N GLN A 204 -17.62 -11.68 -10.73
CA GLN A 204 -18.70 -11.58 -9.73
C GLN A 204 -19.21 -12.96 -9.33
N LYS A 205 -19.58 -13.80 -10.30
CA LYS A 205 -20.21 -15.11 -10.04
C LYS A 205 -19.27 -16.14 -9.42
N PHE A 206 -18.03 -16.20 -9.90
CA PHE A 206 -17.09 -17.25 -9.49
C PHE A 206 -16.02 -16.77 -8.51
N GLY A 207 -15.76 -15.48 -8.49
CA GLY A 207 -14.72 -14.91 -7.63
C GLY A 207 -15.23 -14.23 -6.38
N MET A 208 -16.53 -13.90 -6.27
CA MET A 208 -16.99 -13.01 -5.20
C MET A 208 -18.46 -13.21 -4.82
N PRO A 209 -18.86 -14.40 -4.39
CA PRO A 209 -20.26 -14.66 -4.04
C PRO A 209 -20.81 -13.80 -2.88
N PHE A 210 -19.96 -13.01 -2.20
CA PHE A 210 -20.32 -12.15 -1.07
C PHE A 210 -20.34 -10.65 -1.43
N LEU A 211 -20.24 -10.28 -2.70
CA LEU A 211 -20.38 -8.88 -3.14
C LEU A 211 -21.82 -8.52 -3.54
N ASN A 212 -22.79 -9.37 -3.22
CA ASN A 212 -24.21 -9.12 -3.41
C ASN A 212 -24.81 -8.39 -2.21
#